data_1a0451c7f958a0ce6d10614d6fceada7
#
_entry.id   1a0451c7f958a0ce6d10614d6fceada7
#
_cell.length_a   1.000
_cell.length_b   1.000
_cell.length_c   1.000
_cell.angle_alpha   90.00
_cell.angle_beta   90.00
_cell.angle_gamma   90.00
#
_symmetry.space_group_name_H-M   'P 1'
#
loop_
_entity.id
_entity.type
_entity.pdbx_description
1 polymer ?
#
loop_
_entity_poly.entity_id
_entity_poly.type
_entity_poly.pdbx_seq_one_letter_code
_entity_poly.pdbx_strand_id
1 'polypeptide(L)'
;MKIFVFDTETTGFINKKETDLTKQPKIIQFAGIMWEITNWVFTEEKRVDIMIDPEEPIPYASSQVHHIYDIDVKWKPKMHEVMDEIMSYINEPDMIIGHNIEYDQWMVRLELKRLQQEYKYRPKQEFCTMKTTVDFCAIQGNGARFKYPKLWELHKKLFDEYFVWAHDALTDVEATVRCFESLVQKWVITLDENKEEILSLF
;
A
#
# COMPACT_ATOMS: atom_id res chain seq x y z
N MET A 1 17.03 -10.08 2.95
CA MET A 1 15.67 -9.68 3.39
C MET A 1 14.86 -9.29 2.18
N LYS A 2 13.67 -9.91 2.01
CA LYS A 2 12.75 -9.54 0.93
C LYS A 2 11.63 -8.67 1.48
N ILE A 3 11.35 -7.56 0.83
CA ILE A 3 10.21 -6.68 1.16
C ILE A 3 9.30 -6.54 -0.06
N PHE A 4 8.01 -6.38 0.18
CA PHE A 4 7.04 -6.04 -0.85
C PHE A 4 6.31 -4.77 -0.48
N VAL A 5 6.49 -3.73 -1.27
CA VAL A 5 5.78 -2.47 -1.12
C VAL A 5 4.58 -2.48 -2.04
N PHE A 6 3.38 -2.24 -1.52
CA PHE A 6 2.16 -2.28 -2.33
C PHE A 6 1.15 -1.22 -1.92
N ASP A 7 0.24 -0.93 -2.83
CA ASP A 7 -0.88 -0.01 -2.69
C ASP A 7 -2.08 -0.50 -3.50
N THR A 8 -3.28 0.00 -3.19
CA THR A 8 -4.53 -0.38 -3.86
C THR A 8 -5.39 0.84 -4.18
N GLU A 9 -5.92 0.91 -5.42
CA GLU A 9 -7.03 1.79 -5.73
C GLU A 9 -8.37 1.07 -5.62
N THR A 10 -9.40 1.79 -5.20
CA THR A 10 -10.65 1.17 -4.77
C THR A 10 -11.88 1.96 -5.23
N THR A 11 -13.05 1.30 -5.26
CA THR A 11 -14.33 1.96 -5.57
C THR A 11 -14.81 2.94 -4.49
N GLY A 12 -14.11 3.06 -3.35
CA GLY A 12 -14.51 3.99 -2.28
C GLY A 12 -13.85 3.68 -0.94
N PHE A 13 -14.35 4.27 0.12
CA PHE A 13 -13.81 4.10 1.47
C PHE A 13 -14.53 3.00 2.26
N ILE A 14 -13.77 2.27 3.07
CA ILE A 14 -14.29 1.23 3.96
C ILE A 14 -15.25 1.84 5.00
N ASN A 15 -16.46 1.29 5.09
CA ASN A 15 -17.38 1.60 6.17
C ASN A 15 -17.27 0.54 7.28
N LYS A 16 -16.53 0.85 8.33
CA LYS A 16 -16.31 -0.08 9.47
C LYS A 16 -17.59 -0.51 10.21
N LYS A 17 -18.71 0.19 10.01
CA LYS A 17 -20.01 -0.14 10.62
C LYS A 17 -20.90 -1.01 9.72
N GLU A 18 -20.58 -1.10 8.43
CA GLU A 18 -21.33 -1.88 7.47
C GLU A 18 -20.83 -3.33 7.46
N THR A 19 -21.73 -4.26 7.66
CA THR A 19 -21.44 -5.71 7.67
C THR A 19 -21.80 -6.39 6.36
N ASP A 20 -22.62 -5.74 5.54
CA ASP A 20 -22.98 -6.22 4.21
C ASP A 20 -21.82 -5.98 3.23
N LEU A 21 -21.18 -7.07 2.80
CA LEU A 21 -20.04 -7.02 1.91
C LEU A 21 -20.36 -6.43 0.53
N THR A 22 -21.63 -6.46 0.11
CA THR A 22 -22.04 -5.87 -1.17
C THR A 22 -22.03 -4.34 -1.15
N LYS A 23 -21.99 -3.73 0.04
CA LYS A 23 -21.92 -2.28 0.24
C LYS A 23 -20.53 -1.79 0.61
N GLN A 24 -19.58 -2.68 0.74
CA GLN A 24 -18.19 -2.35 0.97
C GLN A 24 -17.46 -2.12 -0.36
N PRO A 25 -16.45 -1.23 -0.40
CA PRO A 25 -15.69 -0.95 -1.61
C PRO A 25 -14.97 -2.19 -2.13
N LYS A 26 -14.62 -2.18 -3.42
CA LYS A 26 -13.83 -3.21 -4.10
C LYS A 26 -12.51 -2.67 -4.58
N ILE A 27 -11.50 -3.53 -4.70
CA ILE A 27 -10.21 -3.18 -5.31
C ILE A 27 -10.39 -3.15 -6.83
N ILE A 28 -9.86 -2.09 -7.47
CA ILE A 28 -9.85 -1.89 -8.92
C ILE A 28 -8.44 -1.85 -9.51
N GLN A 29 -7.43 -1.58 -8.68
CA GLN A 29 -6.03 -1.72 -9.04
C GLN A 29 -5.26 -2.26 -7.82
N PHE A 30 -4.37 -3.21 -8.05
CA PHE A 30 -3.40 -3.69 -7.09
C PHE A 30 -2.01 -3.56 -7.70
N ALA A 31 -1.16 -2.75 -7.10
CA ALA A 31 0.20 -2.57 -7.57
C ALA A 31 1.22 -2.80 -6.46
N GLY A 32 2.41 -3.25 -6.84
CA GLY A 32 3.48 -3.46 -5.87
C GLY A 32 4.82 -3.74 -6.50
N ILE A 33 5.87 -3.58 -5.71
CA ILE A 33 7.24 -3.87 -6.10
C ILE A 33 7.91 -4.70 -5.01
N MET A 34 8.45 -5.84 -5.42
CA MET A 34 9.27 -6.72 -4.59
C MET A 34 10.73 -6.27 -4.66
N TRP A 35 11.35 -6.09 -3.50
CA TRP A 35 12.75 -5.74 -3.37
C TRP A 35 13.49 -6.77 -2.54
N GLU A 36 14.69 -7.09 -2.97
CA GLU A 36 15.69 -7.75 -2.13
C GLU A 36 16.65 -6.73 -1.54
N ILE A 37 16.85 -6.79 -0.23
CA ILE A 37 17.81 -5.95 0.49
C ILE A 37 18.93 -6.85 0.98
N THR A 38 20.15 -6.59 0.47
CA THR A 38 21.37 -7.31 0.86
C THR A 38 22.50 -6.33 1.06
N ASN A 39 23.09 -6.30 2.24
CA ASN A 39 24.15 -5.35 2.61
C ASN A 39 23.74 -3.89 2.33
N TRP A 40 22.53 -3.51 2.67
CA TRP A 40 21.95 -2.17 2.47
C TRP A 40 21.74 -1.76 1.00
N VAL A 41 21.95 -2.68 0.06
CA VAL A 41 21.66 -2.49 -1.36
C VAL A 41 20.25 -2.98 -1.65
N PHE A 42 19.44 -2.11 -2.24
CA PHE A 42 18.08 -2.38 -2.67
C PHE A 42 18.09 -2.82 -4.14
N THR A 43 17.62 -4.02 -4.42
CA THR A 43 17.51 -4.56 -5.78
C THR A 43 16.06 -4.89 -6.08
N GLU A 44 15.48 -4.27 -7.11
CA GLU A 44 14.14 -4.63 -7.57
C GLU A 44 14.16 -6.03 -8.19
N GLU A 45 13.35 -6.94 -7.64
CA GLU A 45 13.20 -8.30 -8.16
C GLU A 45 11.99 -8.44 -9.09
N LYS A 46 10.87 -7.83 -8.71
CA LYS A 46 9.61 -8.08 -9.39
C LYS A 46 8.66 -6.90 -9.20
N ARG A 47 7.93 -6.56 -10.24
CA ARG A 47 6.91 -5.51 -10.25
C ARG A 47 5.58 -6.11 -10.68
N VAL A 48 4.49 -5.67 -10.06
CA VAL A 48 3.13 -6.04 -10.40
C VAL A 48 2.25 -4.80 -10.49
N ASP A 49 1.38 -4.77 -11.48
CA ASP A 49 0.32 -3.77 -11.66
C ASP A 49 -0.87 -4.45 -12.31
N ILE A 50 -1.91 -4.69 -11.53
CA ILE A 50 -3.10 -5.45 -11.94
C ILE A 50 -4.32 -4.56 -11.86
N MET A 51 -4.88 -4.21 -13.00
CA MET A 51 -6.22 -3.62 -13.09
C MET A 51 -7.27 -4.72 -12.96
N ILE A 52 -8.31 -4.48 -12.16
CA ILE A 52 -9.30 -5.48 -11.75
C ILE A 52 -10.70 -4.97 -12.06
N ASP A 53 -11.52 -5.79 -12.74
CA ASP A 53 -12.94 -5.50 -12.96
C ASP A 53 -13.72 -5.73 -11.63
N PRO A 54 -14.27 -4.66 -11.01
CA PRO A 54 -15.02 -4.79 -9.77
C PRO A 54 -16.42 -5.41 -9.96
N GLU A 55 -16.84 -5.67 -11.20
CA GLU A 55 -18.17 -6.16 -11.56
C GLU A 55 -19.31 -5.22 -11.10
N GLU A 56 -19.00 -3.95 -10.90
CA GLU A 56 -19.95 -2.89 -10.55
C GLU A 56 -19.40 -1.54 -11.03
N PRO A 57 -20.27 -0.52 -11.22
CA PRO A 57 -19.81 0.80 -11.62
C PRO A 57 -18.91 1.44 -10.57
N ILE A 58 -17.82 2.08 -11.03
CA ILE A 58 -16.93 2.85 -10.16
C ILE A 58 -17.62 4.20 -9.85
N PRO A 59 -17.80 4.56 -8.57
CA PRO A 59 -18.38 5.86 -8.21
C PRO A 59 -17.55 7.01 -8.80
N TYR A 60 -18.22 7.98 -9.41
CA TYR A 60 -17.56 9.13 -10.02
C TYR A 60 -16.60 9.87 -9.07
N ALA A 61 -16.97 9.97 -7.77
CA ALA A 61 -16.12 10.60 -6.77
C ALA A 61 -14.77 9.87 -6.59
N SER A 62 -14.75 8.54 -6.71
CA SER A 62 -13.52 7.73 -6.65
C SER A 62 -12.70 7.92 -7.92
N SER A 63 -13.34 7.87 -9.11
CA SER A 63 -12.67 8.13 -10.39
C SER A 63 -12.03 9.51 -10.47
N GLN A 64 -12.58 10.52 -9.78
CA GLN A 64 -11.96 11.86 -9.72
C GLN A 64 -10.67 11.88 -8.88
N VAL A 65 -10.43 10.87 -8.06
CA VAL A 65 -9.23 10.75 -7.22
C VAL A 65 -8.14 9.98 -7.97
N HIS A 66 -8.42 8.75 -8.37
CA HIS A 66 -7.44 7.82 -8.97
C HIS A 66 -7.48 7.79 -10.52
N HIS A 67 -8.38 8.52 -11.16
CA HIS A 67 -8.51 8.62 -12.63
C HIS A 67 -8.77 7.30 -13.38
N ILE A 68 -9.20 6.26 -12.67
CA ILE A 68 -9.64 4.99 -13.25
C ILE A 68 -11.15 5.04 -13.44
N TYR A 69 -11.63 4.69 -14.63
CA TYR A 69 -13.03 4.71 -15.02
C TYR A 69 -13.50 3.29 -15.42
N ASP A 70 -14.81 3.08 -15.50
CA ASP A 70 -15.40 1.78 -15.90
C ASP A 70 -14.80 1.21 -17.19
N ILE A 71 -14.43 2.08 -18.14
CA ILE A 71 -13.86 1.65 -19.42
C ILE A 71 -12.45 1.05 -19.25
N ASP A 72 -11.69 1.50 -18.27
CA ASP A 72 -10.31 1.07 -18.03
C ASP A 72 -10.25 -0.32 -17.38
N VAL A 73 -11.26 -0.65 -16.56
CA VAL A 73 -11.37 -1.95 -15.87
C VAL A 73 -12.23 -2.95 -16.64
N LYS A 74 -12.99 -2.47 -17.63
CA LYS A 74 -13.81 -3.35 -18.47
C LYS A 74 -12.93 -4.38 -19.19
N TRP A 75 -13.29 -5.65 -19.07
CA TRP A 75 -12.55 -6.79 -19.61
C TRP A 75 -11.21 -7.08 -18.92
N LYS A 76 -10.94 -6.46 -17.80
CA LYS A 76 -9.83 -6.85 -16.92
C LYS A 76 -10.21 -8.11 -16.14
N PRO A 77 -9.24 -8.84 -15.59
CA PRO A 77 -9.55 -9.99 -14.74
C PRO A 77 -10.38 -9.57 -13.54
N LYS A 78 -11.23 -10.47 -13.08
CA LYS A 78 -11.99 -10.32 -11.85
C LYS A 78 -11.15 -10.72 -10.64
N MET A 79 -11.53 -10.26 -9.46
CA MET A 79 -10.77 -10.50 -8.23
C MET A 79 -10.49 -12.01 -7.99
N HIS A 80 -11.46 -12.89 -8.24
CA HIS A 80 -11.28 -14.33 -8.02
C HIS A 80 -10.26 -14.98 -8.96
N GLU A 81 -9.97 -14.37 -10.12
CA GLU A 81 -9.00 -14.85 -11.10
C GLU A 81 -7.56 -14.47 -10.72
N VAL A 82 -7.37 -13.38 -9.96
CA VAL A 82 -6.04 -12.84 -9.61
C VAL A 82 -5.70 -12.96 -8.12
N MET A 83 -6.64 -13.37 -7.28
CA MET A 83 -6.45 -13.42 -5.82
C MET A 83 -5.27 -14.31 -5.40
N ASP A 84 -5.07 -15.44 -6.05
CA ASP A 84 -3.96 -16.34 -5.71
C ASP A 84 -2.60 -15.72 -6.06
N GLU A 85 -2.54 -14.98 -7.16
CA GLU A 85 -1.36 -14.21 -7.53
C GLU A 85 -1.08 -13.10 -6.50
N ILE A 86 -2.09 -12.30 -6.14
CA ILE A 86 -1.99 -11.26 -5.11
C ILE A 86 -1.50 -11.85 -3.78
N MET A 87 -2.06 -12.99 -3.36
CA MET A 87 -1.64 -13.65 -2.12
C MET A 87 -0.19 -14.14 -2.17
N SER A 88 0.32 -14.52 -3.34
CA SER A 88 1.73 -14.88 -3.48
C SER A 88 2.65 -13.69 -3.17
N TYR A 89 2.32 -12.49 -3.69
CA TYR A 89 3.08 -11.27 -3.40
C TYR A 89 3.02 -10.84 -1.93
N ILE A 90 1.89 -11.05 -1.26
CA ILE A 90 1.72 -10.66 0.15
C ILE A 90 2.39 -11.64 1.10
N ASN A 91 2.38 -12.95 0.80
CA ASN A 91 2.85 -13.98 1.73
C ASN A 91 4.31 -14.42 1.51
N GLU A 92 4.88 -14.20 0.33
CA GLU A 92 6.26 -14.58 0.00
C GLU A 92 7.30 -13.78 0.78
N PRO A 93 7.22 -12.42 0.79
CA PRO A 93 8.26 -11.58 1.37
C PRO A 93 8.38 -11.74 2.89
N ASP A 94 9.49 -11.28 3.43
CA ASP A 94 9.72 -11.23 4.88
C ASP A 94 8.90 -10.12 5.52
N MET A 95 8.61 -9.05 4.75
CA MET A 95 7.81 -7.93 5.21
C MET A 95 7.02 -7.28 4.08
N ILE A 96 5.76 -6.93 4.34
CA ILE A 96 4.96 -6.06 3.48
C ILE A 96 4.97 -4.63 4.00
N ILE A 97 5.04 -3.67 3.09
CA ILE A 97 5.17 -2.24 3.40
C ILE A 97 4.12 -1.44 2.61
N GLY A 98 3.54 -0.43 3.25
CA GLY A 98 2.67 0.55 2.58
C GLY A 98 2.64 1.89 3.31
N HIS A 99 2.10 2.90 2.64
CA HIS A 99 1.82 4.18 3.28
C HIS A 99 0.35 4.23 3.70
N ASN A 100 0.06 3.97 4.98
CA ASN A 100 -1.26 3.62 5.52
C ASN A 100 -1.71 2.19 5.19
N ILE A 101 -0.75 1.27 5.19
CA ILE A 101 -0.94 -0.15 4.85
C ILE A 101 -2.18 -0.81 5.48
N GLU A 102 -2.64 -0.32 6.62
CA GLU A 102 -3.84 -0.83 7.29
C GLU A 102 -5.08 -0.75 6.37
N TYR A 103 -5.18 0.29 5.55
CA TYR A 103 -6.28 0.43 4.59
C TYR A 103 -6.21 -0.66 3.51
N ASP A 104 -5.05 -0.84 2.89
CA ASP A 104 -4.84 -1.81 1.82
C ASP A 104 -5.04 -3.25 2.30
N GLN A 105 -4.56 -3.56 3.50
CA GLN A 105 -4.80 -4.84 4.14
C GLN A 105 -6.29 -5.10 4.38
N TRP A 106 -7.02 -4.09 4.86
CA TRP A 106 -8.47 -4.21 5.04
C TRP A 106 -9.16 -4.48 3.71
N MET A 107 -8.76 -3.81 2.64
CA MET A 107 -9.31 -4.03 1.31
C MET A 107 -9.05 -5.46 0.82
N VAL A 108 -7.80 -5.95 0.92
CA VAL A 108 -7.46 -7.34 0.57
C VAL A 108 -8.26 -8.34 1.41
N ARG A 109 -8.39 -8.11 2.72
CA ARG A 109 -9.19 -8.97 3.62
C ARG A 109 -10.68 -8.96 3.28
N LEU A 110 -11.24 -7.83 2.85
CA LEU A 110 -12.63 -7.75 2.39
C LEU A 110 -12.85 -8.60 1.11
N GLU A 111 -11.91 -8.52 0.16
CA GLU A 111 -11.98 -9.36 -1.04
C GLU A 111 -11.85 -10.85 -0.72
N LEU A 112 -10.92 -11.23 0.13
CA LEU A 112 -10.79 -12.62 0.60
C LEU A 112 -12.05 -13.10 1.30
N LYS A 113 -12.71 -12.24 2.09
CA LYS A 113 -13.96 -12.55 2.77
C LYS A 113 -15.10 -12.78 1.79
N ARG A 114 -15.18 -11.99 0.70
CA ARG A 114 -16.14 -12.23 -0.39
C ARG A 114 -15.94 -13.61 -1.04
N LEU A 115 -14.68 -14.02 -1.17
CA LEU A 115 -14.28 -15.31 -1.74
C LEU A 115 -14.30 -16.47 -0.72
N GLN A 116 -14.58 -16.21 0.57
CA GLN A 116 -14.50 -17.19 1.67
C GLN A 116 -13.09 -17.80 1.81
N GLN A 117 -12.04 -17.00 1.61
CA GLN A 117 -10.64 -17.41 1.56
C GLN A 117 -9.75 -16.64 2.55
N GLU A 118 -10.29 -16.12 3.67
CA GLU A 118 -9.58 -15.30 4.65
C GLU A 118 -8.34 -16.02 5.21
N TYR A 119 -8.34 -17.35 5.22
CA TYR A 119 -7.20 -18.16 5.67
C TYR A 119 -5.94 -17.99 4.81
N LYS A 120 -6.05 -17.43 3.60
CA LYS A 120 -4.92 -17.18 2.69
C LYS A 120 -4.07 -15.98 3.10
N TYR A 121 -4.59 -15.03 3.88
CA TYR A 121 -3.86 -13.84 4.28
C TYR A 121 -2.91 -14.15 5.45
N ARG A 122 -1.62 -14.26 5.16
CA ARG A 122 -0.58 -14.66 6.13
C ARG A 122 0.74 -13.91 5.90
N PRO A 123 0.77 -12.58 5.86
CA PRO A 123 2.04 -11.86 5.79
C PRO A 123 2.87 -12.18 7.03
N LYS A 124 4.19 -12.29 6.88
CA LYS A 124 5.09 -12.56 8.00
C LYS A 124 5.23 -11.34 8.90
N GLN A 125 5.45 -10.16 8.30
CA GLN A 125 5.56 -8.89 9.01
C GLN A 125 4.94 -7.76 8.19
N GLU A 126 4.63 -6.66 8.86
CA GLU A 126 3.95 -5.50 8.28
C GLU A 126 4.63 -4.21 8.74
N PHE A 127 4.84 -3.25 7.85
CA PHE A 127 5.43 -1.97 8.18
C PHE A 127 4.64 -0.81 7.55
N CYS A 128 4.34 0.21 8.33
CA CYS A 128 3.57 1.37 7.88
C CYS A 128 4.43 2.63 7.89
N THR A 129 4.84 3.11 6.72
CA THR A 129 5.63 4.35 6.61
C THR A 129 4.90 5.56 7.18
N MET A 130 3.57 5.65 7.02
CA MET A 130 2.77 6.74 7.57
C MET A 130 2.83 6.81 9.10
N LYS A 131 2.61 5.68 9.79
CA LYS A 131 2.59 5.65 11.27
C LYS A 131 3.97 5.90 11.86
N THR A 132 5.00 5.33 11.25
CA THR A 132 6.38 5.40 11.74
C THR A 132 7.00 6.79 11.57
N THR A 133 6.53 7.59 10.61
CA THR A 133 7.14 8.90 10.30
C THR A 133 6.39 10.11 10.88
N VAL A 134 5.46 9.89 11.82
CA VAL A 134 4.69 10.98 12.46
C VAL A 134 5.62 12.00 13.10
N ASP A 135 6.53 11.56 13.97
CA ASP A 135 7.44 12.45 14.69
C ASP A 135 8.54 13.00 13.79
N PHE A 136 9.01 12.21 12.83
CA PHE A 136 9.96 12.67 11.81
C PHE A 136 9.39 13.81 10.94
N CYS A 137 8.14 13.69 10.50
CA CYS A 137 7.48 14.73 9.71
C CYS A 137 7.10 15.94 10.57
N ALA A 138 6.72 15.72 11.83
CA ALA A 138 6.36 16.74 12.82
C ALA A 138 5.31 17.74 12.32
N ILE A 139 4.30 17.26 11.56
CA ILE A 139 3.25 18.09 10.98
C ILE A 139 2.19 18.37 12.04
N GLN A 140 1.94 19.66 12.32
CA GLN A 140 0.96 20.06 13.32
C GLN A 140 -0.44 19.55 12.97
N GLY A 141 -1.04 18.81 13.91
CA GLY A 141 -2.43 18.33 13.83
C GLY A 141 -3.40 19.27 14.55
N ASN A 142 -4.63 18.82 14.69
CA ASN A 142 -5.63 19.49 15.52
C ASN A 142 -5.32 19.21 17.01
N GLY A 143 -4.74 20.17 17.73
CA GLY A 143 -4.35 20.02 19.13
C GLY A 143 -2.85 19.86 19.35
N ALA A 144 -2.46 19.17 20.43
CA ALA A 144 -1.06 19.07 20.85
C ALA A 144 -0.26 17.95 20.16
N ARG A 145 -0.88 17.13 19.33
CA ARG A 145 -0.24 15.98 18.67
C ARG A 145 0.01 16.26 17.19
N PHE A 146 1.08 15.69 16.66
CA PHE A 146 1.32 15.66 15.23
C PHE A 146 0.27 14.78 14.53
N LYS A 147 -0.08 15.14 13.29
CA LYS A 147 -0.97 14.32 12.46
C LYS A 147 -0.17 13.28 11.69
N TYR A 148 -0.84 12.25 11.22
CA TYR A 148 -0.30 11.33 10.22
C TYR A 148 0.06 12.07 8.94
N PRO A 149 1.31 11.95 8.42
CA PRO A 149 1.68 12.54 7.15
C PRO A 149 0.95 11.82 6.00
N LYS A 150 0.52 12.56 4.99
CA LYS A 150 0.18 11.99 3.69
C LYS A 150 1.47 11.60 2.95
N LEU A 151 1.39 10.72 1.97
CA LEU A 151 2.57 10.27 1.21
C LEU A 151 3.34 11.45 0.59
N TRP A 152 2.62 12.39 -0.05
CA TRP A 152 3.26 13.58 -0.61
C TRP A 152 3.92 14.50 0.45
N GLU A 153 3.42 14.54 1.69
CA GLU A 153 4.01 15.30 2.78
C GLU A 153 5.33 14.66 3.26
N LEU A 154 5.35 13.33 3.36
CA LEU A 154 6.56 12.57 3.65
C LEU A 154 7.59 12.73 2.52
N HIS A 155 7.17 12.58 1.27
CA HIS A 155 8.03 12.74 0.10
C HIS A 155 8.65 14.15 0.07
N LYS A 156 7.82 15.19 0.24
CA LYS A 156 8.31 16.57 0.31
C LYS A 156 9.31 16.78 1.47
N LYS A 157 9.04 16.20 2.64
CA LYS A 157 9.95 16.28 3.80
C LYS A 157 11.32 15.67 3.52
N LEU A 158 11.37 14.59 2.74
CA LEU A 158 12.60 13.85 2.42
C LEU A 158 13.41 14.49 1.29
N PHE A 159 12.74 15.03 0.28
CA PHE A 159 13.36 15.41 -1.00
C PHE A 159 13.20 16.90 -1.34
N ASP A 160 12.37 17.65 -0.61
CA ASP A 160 11.93 19.02 -0.93
C ASP A 160 11.27 19.17 -2.32
N GLU A 161 10.71 18.08 -2.82
CA GLU A 161 10.03 17.99 -4.11
C GLU A 161 8.54 17.70 -3.90
N TYR A 162 7.68 18.29 -4.74
CA TYR A 162 6.28 17.88 -4.81
C TYR A 162 6.15 16.62 -5.67
N PHE A 163 5.41 15.68 -5.16
CA PHE A 163 5.03 14.46 -5.86
C PHE A 163 3.78 14.75 -6.72
N VAL A 164 3.89 14.64 -8.04
CA VAL A 164 2.90 15.21 -8.98
C VAL A 164 1.83 14.23 -9.44
N TRP A 165 1.92 12.95 -9.23
CA TRP A 165 0.99 11.94 -9.77
C TRP A 165 0.45 11.01 -8.69
N ALA A 166 0.03 11.57 -7.54
CA ALA A 166 -0.65 10.82 -6.49
C ALA A 166 -1.95 10.18 -7.02
N HIS A 167 -2.32 9.02 -6.44
CA HIS A 167 -3.55 8.29 -6.75
C HIS A 167 -3.54 7.47 -8.06
N ASP A 168 -2.41 6.92 -8.41
CA ASP A 168 -2.22 5.72 -9.20
C ASP A 168 -1.40 4.76 -8.35
N ALA A 169 -1.91 3.55 -8.11
CA ALA A 169 -1.32 2.66 -7.13
C ALA A 169 0.17 2.37 -7.40
N LEU A 170 0.58 2.17 -8.65
CA LEU A 170 1.99 1.92 -8.96
C LEU A 170 2.87 3.14 -8.69
N THR A 171 2.37 4.33 -9.01
CA THR A 171 3.06 5.60 -8.76
C THR A 171 3.20 5.85 -7.24
N ASP A 172 2.17 5.55 -6.45
CA ASP A 172 2.21 5.67 -4.99
C ASP A 172 3.15 4.62 -4.37
N VAL A 173 3.23 3.41 -4.93
CA VAL A 173 4.24 2.40 -4.57
C VAL A 173 5.66 2.91 -4.84
N GLU A 174 5.95 3.45 -6.02
CA GLU A 174 7.27 3.99 -6.36
C GLU A 174 7.69 5.12 -5.42
N ALA A 175 6.76 6.03 -5.09
CA ALA A 175 7.00 7.08 -4.12
C ALA A 175 7.23 6.52 -2.70
N THR A 176 6.48 5.50 -2.31
CA THR A 176 6.64 4.84 -1.00
C THR A 176 7.99 4.13 -0.90
N VAL A 177 8.42 3.42 -1.95
CA VAL A 177 9.76 2.80 -2.03
C VAL A 177 10.85 3.85 -1.90
N ARG A 178 10.78 4.93 -2.69
CA ARG A 178 11.75 6.04 -2.64
C ARG A 178 11.83 6.66 -1.24
N CYS A 179 10.68 6.86 -0.59
CA CYS A 179 10.63 7.36 0.78
C CYS A 179 11.26 6.34 1.75
N PHE A 180 10.91 5.06 1.65
CA PHE A 180 11.41 4.02 2.53
C PHE A 180 12.93 3.89 2.43
N GLU A 181 13.48 3.80 1.22
CA GLU A 181 14.93 3.78 0.99
C GLU A 181 15.64 4.99 1.62
N SER A 182 15.10 6.20 1.39
CA SER A 182 15.66 7.42 1.98
C SER A 182 15.60 7.43 3.51
N LEU A 183 14.52 6.89 4.12
CA LEU A 183 14.41 6.76 5.58
C LEU A 183 15.46 5.80 6.15
N VAL A 184 15.78 4.72 5.44
CA VAL A 184 16.87 3.80 5.79
C VAL A 184 18.22 4.50 5.66
N GLN A 185 18.51 5.14 4.53
CA GLN A 185 19.77 5.84 4.29
C GLN A 185 20.03 6.98 5.27
N LYS A 186 18.98 7.65 5.75
CA LYS A 186 19.05 8.74 6.74
C LYS A 186 19.03 8.25 8.19
N TRP A 187 19.02 6.94 8.42
CA TRP A 187 18.95 6.34 9.75
C TRP A 187 17.69 6.71 10.56
N VAL A 188 16.62 7.10 9.88
CA VAL A 188 15.30 7.34 10.51
C VAL A 188 14.67 6.02 10.93
N ILE A 189 14.88 5.00 10.10
CA ILE A 189 14.55 3.60 10.37
C ILE A 189 15.80 2.75 10.17
N THR A 190 15.93 1.66 10.93
CA THR A 190 17.05 0.73 10.87
C THR A 190 16.53 -0.64 10.46
N LEU A 191 17.21 -1.28 9.51
CA LEU A 191 16.95 -2.66 9.12
C LEU A 191 17.85 -3.58 9.93
N ASP A 192 17.33 -4.60 10.56
CA ASP A 192 18.12 -5.72 11.09
C ASP A 192 17.96 -6.91 10.14
N GLU A 193 18.86 -7.00 9.15
CA GLU A 193 18.84 -8.07 8.14
C GLU A 193 18.97 -9.47 8.75
N ASN A 194 19.58 -9.58 9.94
CA ASN A 194 19.75 -10.88 10.62
C ASN A 194 18.48 -11.33 11.34
N LYS A 195 17.64 -10.38 11.75
CA LYS A 195 16.36 -10.64 12.39
C LYS A 195 15.18 -10.42 11.47
N GLU A 196 15.43 -9.92 10.25
CA GLU A 196 14.39 -9.52 9.29
C GLU A 196 13.42 -8.49 9.89
N GLU A 197 13.92 -7.59 10.72
CA GLU A 197 13.14 -6.58 11.46
C GLU A 197 13.48 -5.16 11.00
N ILE A 198 12.50 -4.26 11.12
CA ILE A 198 12.68 -2.82 10.93
C ILE A 198 12.46 -2.12 12.27
N LEU A 199 13.44 -1.34 12.69
CA LEU A 199 13.38 -0.56 13.91
C LEU A 199 13.24 0.92 13.56
N SER A 200 12.29 1.60 14.20
CA SER A 200 12.18 3.06 14.15
C SER A 200 13.01 3.67 15.27
N LEU A 201 13.69 4.77 14.98
CA LEU A 201 14.45 5.54 15.96
C LEU A 201 13.62 6.65 16.65
N PHE A 202 12.32 6.78 16.30
CA PHE A 202 11.40 7.78 16.82
C PHE A 202 10.12 7.18 17.37
#